data_9cbf8b9ab2f3d441821c0ce39e0fc45e
#
_entry.id   9cbf8b9ab2f3d441821c0ce39e0fc45e
#
_cell.length_a   1.000
_cell.length_b   1.000
_cell.length_c   1.000
_cell.angle_alpha   90.00
_cell.angle_beta   90.00
_cell.angle_gamma   90.00
#
_symmetry.space_group_name_H-M   'P 1'
#
loop_
_entity.id
_entity.type
_entity.pdbx_description
1 polymer ?
#
loop_
_entity_poly.entity_id
_entity_poly.type
_entity_poly.pdbx_seq_one_letter_code
_entity_poly.pdbx_strand_id
1 'polypeptide(L)'
;VSFDTQSDESSETFPSTAKQRVLLDYLAEEMKALGLTEVTVDKYGYAMGTIPATPGCEKAPVIGFIAHVDTAPDMSGADVKPHVIENYDGKDIRLNAGVTMKVADFPELSFFKGHTLIHTDGTTLLGADDKAGVAEIMTAAEYLLAHPELRHGKIRIGFTPDEEIGRGVDFFDVKAFGADFAYTMDGGFEGELEYENFNAASAKIEIQGRNVHPGYAKDKMINAIQVACELNALLPAWERPEHTEGYDGFYHCIALNGTVDQAQISYIVRDHDSARFEARKNYMQECVDLLVRKYGEGVLTLSLIHISEPTRPISIS
;
A
#
# COMPACT_ATOMS: atom_id res chain seq x y z
N VAL A 1 -12.98 -11.25 -5.53
CA VAL A 1 -13.65 -9.93 -5.28
C VAL A 1 -14.97 -10.04 -4.51
N SER A 2 -15.57 -11.24 -4.34
CA SER A 2 -16.83 -11.43 -3.60
C SER A 2 -16.70 -11.30 -2.07
N PHE A 3 -15.47 -11.35 -1.54
CA PHE A 3 -15.21 -11.18 -0.12
C PHE A 3 -14.96 -9.70 0.18
N ASP A 4 -15.66 -9.16 1.17
CA ASP A 4 -15.29 -7.89 1.78
C ASP A 4 -14.12 -8.13 2.72
N THR A 5 -12.98 -7.50 2.47
CA THR A 5 -11.74 -7.69 3.23
C THR A 5 -11.08 -6.36 3.58
N GLN A 6 -11.83 -5.26 3.57
CA GLN A 6 -11.30 -3.93 3.87
C GLN A 6 -10.59 -3.90 5.22
N SER A 7 -9.37 -3.36 5.24
CA SER A 7 -8.57 -3.09 6.44
C SER A 7 -9.06 -1.86 7.21
N ASP A 8 -8.56 -1.64 8.42
CA ASP A 8 -8.94 -0.53 9.30
C ASP A 8 -7.71 0.00 10.03
N GLU A 9 -7.24 1.18 9.65
CA GLU A 9 -6.08 1.85 10.26
C GLU A 9 -6.26 2.17 11.75
N SER A 10 -7.50 2.34 12.20
CA SER A 10 -7.81 2.68 13.59
C SER A 10 -7.85 1.46 14.53
N SER A 11 -7.78 0.25 13.97
CA SER A 11 -7.87 -1.00 14.72
C SER A 11 -6.57 -1.33 15.45
N GLU A 12 -6.69 -1.75 16.71
CA GLU A 12 -5.58 -2.29 17.50
C GLU A 12 -5.44 -3.81 17.35
N THR A 13 -6.35 -4.48 16.63
CA THR A 13 -6.28 -5.92 16.41
C THR A 13 -5.42 -6.28 15.20
N PHE A 14 -5.07 -7.57 15.07
CA PHE A 14 -4.42 -8.13 13.90
C PHE A 14 -5.02 -9.50 13.55
N PRO A 15 -5.56 -9.72 12.35
CA PRO A 15 -5.79 -8.68 11.33
C PRO A 15 -6.64 -7.51 11.86
N SER A 16 -6.52 -6.36 11.23
CA SER A 16 -7.25 -5.14 11.62
C SER A 16 -8.76 -5.32 11.56
N THR A 17 -9.22 -6.21 10.67
CA THR A 17 -10.63 -6.59 10.55
C THR A 17 -10.79 -8.12 10.47
N ALA A 18 -11.81 -8.63 11.19
CA ALA A 18 -12.09 -10.07 11.19
C ALA A 18 -12.55 -10.61 9.82
N LYS A 19 -13.06 -9.75 8.93
CA LYS A 19 -13.52 -10.14 7.60
C LYS A 19 -12.39 -10.60 6.68
N GLN A 20 -11.17 -10.13 6.87
CA GLN A 20 -9.99 -10.63 6.16
C GLN A 20 -9.76 -12.12 6.47
N ARG A 21 -9.97 -12.51 7.73
CA ARG A 21 -9.80 -13.90 8.16
C ARG A 21 -10.71 -14.87 7.41
N VAL A 22 -11.91 -14.42 7.02
CA VAL A 22 -12.86 -15.25 6.26
C VAL A 22 -12.27 -15.69 4.91
N LEU A 23 -11.62 -14.76 4.19
CA LEU A 23 -10.96 -15.10 2.93
C LEU A 23 -9.71 -15.96 3.16
N LEU A 24 -8.90 -15.66 4.18
CA LEU A 24 -7.69 -16.41 4.49
C LEU A 24 -7.99 -17.88 4.86
N ASP A 25 -9.03 -18.10 5.66
CA ASP A 25 -9.48 -19.46 5.98
C ASP A 25 -10.05 -20.18 4.74
N TYR A 26 -10.79 -19.46 3.88
CA TYR A 26 -11.28 -20.00 2.61
C TYR A 26 -10.12 -20.44 1.70
N LEU A 27 -9.10 -19.61 1.54
CA LEU A 27 -7.92 -19.91 0.73
C LEU A 27 -7.13 -21.11 1.27
N ALA A 28 -7.05 -21.26 2.59
CA ALA A 28 -6.43 -22.43 3.19
C ALA A 28 -7.18 -23.73 2.86
N GLU A 29 -8.51 -23.71 2.89
CA GLU A 29 -9.31 -24.89 2.48
C GLU A 29 -9.17 -25.16 0.97
N GLU A 30 -9.11 -24.13 0.14
CA GLU A 30 -8.89 -24.28 -1.30
C GLU A 30 -7.49 -24.84 -1.61
N MET A 31 -6.44 -24.36 -0.94
CA MET A 31 -5.09 -24.91 -1.05
C MET A 31 -5.06 -26.41 -0.67
N LYS A 32 -5.76 -26.82 0.40
CA LYS A 32 -5.88 -28.23 0.80
C LYS A 32 -6.61 -29.05 -0.26
N ALA A 33 -7.70 -28.51 -0.80
CA ALA A 33 -8.49 -29.18 -1.84
C ALA A 33 -7.71 -29.39 -3.14
N LEU A 34 -6.82 -28.45 -3.50
CA LEU A 34 -5.90 -28.58 -4.63
C LEU A 34 -4.76 -29.60 -4.36
N GLY A 35 -4.52 -29.98 -3.11
CA GLY A 35 -3.47 -30.95 -2.76
C GLY A 35 -2.16 -30.32 -2.30
N LEU A 36 -2.13 -29.05 -1.95
CA LEU A 36 -0.97 -28.44 -1.30
C LEU A 36 -0.73 -29.09 0.06
N THR A 37 0.53 -29.16 0.43
CA THR A 37 0.98 -29.67 1.73
C THR A 37 1.33 -28.53 2.68
N GLU A 38 1.54 -28.83 3.96
CA GLU A 38 1.94 -27.84 4.98
C GLU A 38 1.00 -26.62 5.02
N VAL A 39 -0.29 -26.80 4.72
CA VAL A 39 -1.25 -25.69 4.73
C VAL A 39 -1.60 -25.31 6.17
N THR A 40 -1.38 -24.05 6.49
CA THR A 40 -1.63 -23.48 7.82
C THR A 40 -2.26 -22.10 7.70
N VAL A 41 -3.05 -21.72 8.70
CA VAL A 41 -3.40 -20.31 8.95
C VAL A 41 -3.05 -20.05 10.41
N ASP A 42 -2.15 -19.13 10.64
CA ASP A 42 -1.69 -18.84 11.98
C ASP A 42 -2.68 -17.96 12.77
N LYS A 43 -2.33 -17.63 14.02
CA LYS A 43 -3.17 -16.79 14.89
C LYS A 43 -3.31 -15.35 14.38
N TYR A 44 -2.38 -14.90 13.56
CA TYR A 44 -2.37 -13.57 12.97
C TYR A 44 -3.04 -13.52 11.59
N GLY A 45 -3.46 -14.66 11.06
CA GLY A 45 -4.16 -14.74 9.78
C GLY A 45 -3.28 -15.03 8.58
N TYR A 46 -1.96 -15.17 8.73
CA TYR A 46 -1.13 -15.56 7.59
C TYR A 46 -1.47 -16.97 7.13
N ALA A 47 -1.98 -17.08 5.91
CA ALA A 47 -2.28 -18.38 5.29
C ALA A 47 -1.09 -18.81 4.44
N MET A 48 -0.54 -20.00 4.72
CA MET A 48 0.63 -20.52 4.02
C MET A 48 0.39 -21.91 3.51
N GLY A 49 1.02 -22.27 2.38
CA GLY A 49 0.96 -23.61 1.78
C GLY A 49 2.23 -23.93 1.02
N THR A 50 2.38 -25.20 0.66
CA THR A 50 3.55 -25.71 -0.07
C THR A 50 3.12 -26.55 -1.27
N ILE A 51 3.72 -26.30 -2.43
CA ILE A 51 3.78 -27.23 -3.54
C ILE A 51 5.13 -27.95 -3.42
N PRO A 52 5.16 -29.28 -3.18
CA PRO A 52 6.41 -30.05 -3.08
C PRO A 52 7.21 -29.98 -4.38
N ALA A 53 8.54 -30.07 -4.27
CA ALA A 53 9.39 -30.19 -5.46
C ALA A 53 9.03 -31.43 -6.29
N THR A 54 9.10 -31.31 -7.61
CA THR A 54 9.01 -32.49 -8.48
C THR A 54 10.23 -33.41 -8.29
N PRO A 55 10.09 -34.75 -8.48
CA PRO A 55 11.18 -35.66 -8.28
C PRO A 55 12.46 -35.26 -9.03
N GLY A 56 13.57 -35.20 -8.28
CA GLY A 56 14.88 -34.75 -8.79
C GLY A 56 15.12 -33.26 -8.80
N CYS A 57 14.19 -32.44 -8.30
CA CYS A 57 14.32 -31.00 -8.14
C CYS A 57 14.37 -30.53 -6.67
N GLU A 58 14.55 -31.44 -5.71
CA GLU A 58 14.52 -31.18 -4.26
C GLU A 58 15.66 -30.27 -3.80
N LYS A 59 16.72 -30.13 -4.61
CA LYS A 59 17.87 -29.26 -4.32
C LYS A 59 17.77 -27.87 -4.99
N ALA A 60 16.73 -27.64 -5.77
CA ALA A 60 16.51 -26.31 -6.34
C ALA A 60 16.15 -25.31 -5.21
N PRO A 61 16.46 -24.03 -5.38
CA PRO A 61 16.04 -23.00 -4.44
C PRO A 61 14.52 -23.04 -4.19
N VAL A 62 14.12 -22.78 -2.96
CA VAL A 62 12.71 -22.65 -2.61
C VAL A 62 12.23 -21.26 -2.97
N ILE A 63 11.26 -21.17 -3.86
CA ILE A 63 10.69 -19.90 -4.31
C ILE A 63 9.38 -19.65 -3.56
N GLY A 64 9.19 -18.43 -3.06
CA GLY A 64 7.94 -17.99 -2.47
C GLY A 64 7.13 -17.13 -3.43
N PHE A 65 5.79 -17.21 -3.32
CA PHE A 65 4.85 -16.26 -3.91
C PHE A 65 3.94 -15.74 -2.82
N ILE A 66 3.77 -14.44 -2.78
CA ILE A 66 3.02 -13.73 -1.73
C ILE A 66 2.03 -12.78 -2.39
N ALA A 67 0.83 -12.69 -1.84
CA ALA A 67 -0.18 -11.70 -2.18
C ALA A 67 -0.96 -11.29 -0.93
N HIS A 68 -1.47 -10.06 -0.88
CA HIS A 68 -2.30 -9.64 0.24
C HIS A 68 -3.79 -9.82 -0.06
N VAL A 69 -4.60 -9.94 0.99
CA VAL A 69 -6.03 -10.19 0.85
C VAL A 69 -6.89 -8.97 1.17
N ASP A 70 -6.36 -8.02 1.91
CA ASP A 70 -7.11 -6.82 2.28
C ASP A 70 -7.29 -5.85 1.12
N THR A 71 -8.21 -4.94 1.29
CA THR A 71 -8.43 -3.81 0.40
C THR A 71 -8.33 -2.52 1.19
N ALA A 72 -7.90 -1.46 0.50
CA ALA A 72 -7.69 -0.13 1.06
C ALA A 72 -8.92 0.39 1.84
N PRO A 73 -8.70 1.13 2.94
CA PRO A 73 -9.79 1.71 3.74
C PRO A 73 -10.52 2.87 3.06
N ASP A 74 -9.96 3.43 1.96
CA ASP A 74 -10.46 4.64 1.31
C ASP A 74 -11.86 4.49 0.72
N MET A 75 -12.22 3.28 0.28
CA MET A 75 -13.52 3.00 -0.31
C MET A 75 -13.98 1.57 0.02
N SER A 76 -15.31 1.38 0.12
CA SER A 76 -15.90 0.07 0.42
C SER A 76 -15.50 -1.00 -0.60
N GLY A 77 -15.14 -2.18 -0.12
CA GLY A 77 -14.97 -3.42 -0.90
C GLY A 77 -16.12 -4.41 -0.70
N ALA A 78 -17.26 -3.95 -0.15
CA ALA A 78 -18.44 -4.79 0.08
C ALA A 78 -19.39 -4.76 -1.13
N ASP A 79 -20.01 -5.92 -1.40
CA ASP A 79 -21.02 -6.07 -2.48
C ASP A 79 -20.52 -5.64 -3.86
N VAL A 80 -19.27 -5.93 -4.16
CA VAL A 80 -18.63 -5.63 -5.44
C VAL A 80 -19.42 -6.23 -6.60
N LYS A 81 -19.70 -5.41 -7.61
CA LYS A 81 -20.39 -5.81 -8.84
C LYS A 81 -19.42 -5.77 -10.02
N PRO A 82 -18.70 -6.87 -10.28
CA PRO A 82 -17.74 -6.91 -11.38
C PRO A 82 -18.47 -6.95 -12.73
N HIS A 83 -17.95 -6.18 -13.66
CA HIS A 83 -18.38 -6.18 -15.07
C HIS A 83 -17.20 -6.54 -15.95
N VAL A 84 -17.44 -7.32 -17.00
CA VAL A 84 -16.42 -7.76 -17.95
C VAL A 84 -16.65 -7.08 -19.31
N ILE A 85 -15.62 -6.48 -19.85
CA ILE A 85 -15.58 -5.95 -21.22
C ILE A 85 -14.64 -6.83 -22.02
N GLU A 86 -15.16 -7.66 -22.88
CA GLU A 86 -14.36 -8.44 -23.82
C GLU A 86 -13.92 -7.57 -25.00
N ASN A 87 -12.66 -7.73 -25.42
CA ASN A 87 -12.11 -7.03 -26.59
C ASN A 87 -12.31 -5.50 -26.48
N TYR A 88 -11.82 -4.91 -25.39
CA TYR A 88 -11.97 -3.48 -25.08
C TYR A 88 -11.58 -2.59 -26.28
N ASP A 89 -12.41 -1.63 -26.62
CA ASP A 89 -12.26 -0.82 -27.83
C ASP A 89 -11.35 0.42 -27.68
N GLY A 90 -10.83 0.67 -26.46
CA GLY A 90 -9.95 1.79 -26.16
C GLY A 90 -10.68 3.12 -25.89
N LYS A 91 -11.99 3.10 -25.62
CA LYS A 91 -12.79 4.28 -25.31
C LYS A 91 -13.11 4.42 -23.83
N ASP A 92 -13.73 5.56 -23.49
CA ASP A 92 -14.22 5.82 -22.13
C ASP A 92 -15.14 4.69 -21.64
N ILE A 93 -14.97 4.29 -20.38
CA ILE A 93 -15.75 3.24 -19.74
C ILE A 93 -16.77 3.89 -18.81
N ARG A 94 -18.05 3.74 -19.11
CA ARG A 94 -19.12 4.20 -18.23
C ARG A 94 -19.39 3.16 -17.16
N LEU A 95 -19.06 3.48 -15.90
CA LEU A 95 -19.26 2.59 -14.76
C LEU A 95 -20.71 2.63 -14.28
N ASN A 96 -21.28 3.84 -14.09
CA ASN A 96 -22.70 4.06 -13.74
C ASN A 96 -23.20 5.41 -14.29
N ALA A 97 -24.40 5.83 -13.88
CA ALA A 97 -25.02 7.05 -14.39
C ALA A 97 -24.24 8.35 -14.11
N GLY A 98 -23.38 8.34 -13.08
CA GLY A 98 -22.62 9.53 -12.66
C GLY A 98 -21.11 9.39 -12.78
N VAL A 99 -20.59 8.19 -13.08
CA VAL A 99 -19.14 7.91 -13.08
C VAL A 99 -18.71 7.32 -14.42
N THR A 100 -17.70 7.94 -15.02
CA THR A 100 -17.08 7.47 -16.27
C THR A 100 -15.57 7.55 -16.13
N MET A 101 -14.87 6.47 -16.39
CA MET A 101 -13.41 6.46 -16.56
C MET A 101 -13.10 6.95 -17.96
N LYS A 102 -12.52 8.13 -18.07
CA LYS A 102 -12.19 8.75 -19.36
C LYS A 102 -10.77 8.45 -19.76
N VAL A 103 -10.55 8.09 -21.00
CA VAL A 103 -9.21 7.89 -21.55
C VAL A 103 -8.37 9.18 -21.48
N ALA A 104 -9.02 10.35 -21.52
CA ALA A 104 -8.32 11.62 -21.33
C ALA A 104 -7.75 11.82 -19.91
N ASP A 105 -8.40 11.23 -18.90
CA ASP A 105 -7.97 11.30 -17.50
C ASP A 105 -7.03 10.12 -17.14
N PHE A 106 -7.16 8.98 -17.83
CA PHE A 106 -6.43 7.73 -17.68
C PHE A 106 -5.93 7.23 -19.04
N PRO A 107 -4.87 7.85 -19.62
CA PRO A 107 -4.38 7.52 -20.97
C PRO A 107 -3.92 6.07 -21.13
N GLU A 108 -3.48 5.44 -20.05
CA GLU A 108 -3.06 4.04 -19.98
C GLU A 108 -4.16 3.05 -20.36
N LEU A 109 -5.43 3.41 -20.25
CA LEU A 109 -6.55 2.60 -20.73
C LEU A 109 -6.39 2.24 -22.21
N SER A 110 -5.76 3.12 -23.01
CA SER A 110 -5.53 2.87 -24.43
C SER A 110 -4.59 1.70 -24.70
N PHE A 111 -3.71 1.35 -23.74
CA PHE A 111 -2.78 0.21 -23.86
C PHE A 111 -3.50 -1.13 -23.83
N PHE A 112 -4.67 -1.17 -23.20
CA PHE A 112 -5.46 -2.38 -23.02
C PHE A 112 -6.50 -2.60 -24.15
N LYS A 113 -6.41 -1.85 -25.25
CA LYS A 113 -7.27 -2.08 -26.41
C LYS A 113 -7.08 -3.49 -26.96
N GLY A 114 -8.20 -4.21 -27.11
CA GLY A 114 -8.22 -5.62 -27.52
C GLY A 114 -8.14 -6.62 -26.38
N HIS A 115 -7.84 -6.16 -25.14
CA HIS A 115 -7.83 -7.01 -23.96
C HIS A 115 -9.24 -7.16 -23.35
N THR A 116 -9.39 -8.13 -22.48
CA THR A 116 -10.55 -8.26 -21.62
C THR A 116 -10.30 -7.47 -20.34
N LEU A 117 -11.19 -6.54 -20.01
CA LEU A 117 -11.12 -5.73 -18.79
C LEU A 117 -12.19 -6.16 -17.80
N ILE A 118 -11.85 -6.11 -16.52
CA ILE A 118 -12.79 -6.28 -15.42
C ILE A 118 -12.84 -4.96 -14.63
N HIS A 119 -14.03 -4.43 -14.41
CA HIS A 119 -14.24 -3.22 -13.63
C HIS A 119 -15.45 -3.34 -12.71
N THR A 120 -15.62 -2.43 -11.77
CA THR A 120 -16.82 -2.33 -10.91
C THR A 120 -17.85 -1.36 -11.51
N ASP A 121 -19.01 -1.25 -10.86
CA ASP A 121 -20.01 -0.24 -11.20
C ASP A 121 -19.64 1.18 -10.72
N GLY A 122 -18.48 1.37 -10.09
CA GLY A 122 -18.00 2.65 -9.57
C GLY A 122 -18.55 3.02 -8.19
N THR A 123 -19.27 2.12 -7.52
CA THR A 123 -19.77 2.34 -6.15
C THR A 123 -18.88 1.71 -5.09
N THR A 124 -17.94 0.83 -5.49
CA THR A 124 -16.98 0.15 -4.63
C THR A 124 -15.60 0.09 -5.28
N LEU A 125 -14.56 -0.27 -4.52
CA LEU A 125 -13.34 -0.82 -5.09
C LEU A 125 -13.66 -2.12 -5.84
N LEU A 126 -12.86 -2.47 -6.85
CA LEU A 126 -12.89 -3.81 -7.45
C LEU A 126 -12.22 -4.83 -6.52
N GLY A 127 -11.17 -4.40 -5.84
CA GLY A 127 -10.32 -5.26 -5.00
C GLY A 127 -9.40 -6.16 -5.83
N ALA A 128 -9.02 -5.72 -7.05
CA ALA A 128 -8.00 -6.40 -7.85
C ALA A 128 -6.62 -6.29 -7.19
N ASP A 129 -6.37 -5.20 -6.55
CA ASP A 129 -5.31 -4.98 -5.59
C ASP A 129 -5.76 -5.54 -4.22
N ASP A 130 -5.17 -6.67 -3.71
CA ASP A 130 -4.29 -7.58 -4.50
C ASP A 130 -4.91 -8.99 -4.68
N LYS A 131 -6.26 -9.05 -4.77
CA LYS A 131 -6.93 -10.32 -5.07
C LYS A 131 -6.66 -10.85 -6.48
N ALA A 132 -6.08 -10.02 -7.38
CA ALA A 132 -5.56 -10.49 -8.65
C ALA A 132 -4.35 -11.41 -8.42
N GLY A 133 -3.36 -10.97 -7.65
CA GLY A 133 -2.21 -11.79 -7.28
C GLY A 133 -2.60 -13.07 -6.53
N VAL A 134 -3.60 -12.98 -5.63
CA VAL A 134 -4.18 -14.18 -5.01
C VAL A 134 -4.70 -15.16 -6.06
N ALA A 135 -5.46 -14.68 -7.06
CA ALA A 135 -6.02 -15.54 -8.10
C ALA A 135 -4.93 -16.09 -9.03
N GLU A 136 -3.93 -15.31 -9.37
CA GLU A 136 -2.78 -15.72 -10.18
C GLU A 136 -1.99 -16.85 -9.50
N ILE A 137 -1.66 -16.69 -8.21
CA ILE A 137 -0.94 -17.70 -7.41
C ILE A 137 -1.75 -18.99 -7.34
N MET A 138 -3.04 -18.91 -7.02
CA MET A 138 -3.89 -20.11 -6.90
C MET A 138 -4.08 -20.80 -8.25
N THR A 139 -4.25 -20.07 -9.34
CA THR A 139 -4.36 -20.62 -10.70
C THR A 139 -3.06 -21.29 -11.13
N ALA A 140 -1.92 -20.66 -10.85
CA ALA A 140 -0.60 -21.23 -11.14
C ALA A 140 -0.37 -22.52 -10.33
N ALA A 141 -0.79 -22.55 -9.06
CA ALA A 141 -0.71 -23.74 -8.21
C ALA A 141 -1.56 -24.90 -8.78
N GLU A 142 -2.81 -24.62 -9.14
CA GLU A 142 -3.70 -25.59 -9.78
C GLU A 142 -3.07 -26.15 -11.06
N TYR A 143 -2.55 -25.25 -11.91
CA TYR A 143 -1.92 -25.64 -13.17
C TYR A 143 -0.71 -26.54 -12.95
N LEU A 144 0.21 -26.18 -12.05
CA LEU A 144 1.40 -26.96 -11.76
C LEU A 144 1.07 -28.36 -11.20
N LEU A 145 0.06 -28.47 -10.34
CA LEU A 145 -0.38 -29.73 -9.76
C LEU A 145 -1.07 -30.63 -10.79
N ALA A 146 -1.76 -30.03 -11.77
CA ALA A 146 -2.38 -30.75 -12.88
C ALA A 146 -1.37 -31.21 -13.95
N HIS A 147 -0.16 -30.62 -13.96
CA HIS A 147 0.89 -30.86 -14.96
C HIS A 147 2.20 -31.37 -14.33
N PRO A 148 2.22 -32.64 -13.81
CA PRO A 148 3.39 -33.17 -13.11
C PRO A 148 4.63 -33.33 -13.99
N GLU A 149 4.51 -33.22 -15.31
CA GLU A 149 5.63 -33.15 -16.26
C GLU A 149 6.43 -31.84 -16.18
N LEU A 150 5.85 -30.77 -15.64
CA LEU A 150 6.55 -29.52 -15.41
C LEU A 150 7.45 -29.64 -14.19
N ARG A 151 8.76 -29.48 -14.41
CA ARG A 151 9.75 -29.62 -13.34
C ARG A 151 9.95 -28.31 -12.59
N HIS A 152 9.79 -28.37 -11.27
CA HIS A 152 9.98 -27.22 -10.38
C HIS A 152 10.56 -27.63 -9.03
N GLY A 153 11.25 -26.71 -8.36
CA GLY A 153 11.64 -26.84 -6.96
C GLY A 153 10.44 -26.73 -6.01
N LYS A 154 10.70 -26.77 -4.71
CA LYS A 154 9.66 -26.49 -3.70
C LYS A 154 9.16 -25.06 -3.88
N ILE A 155 7.84 -24.84 -3.88
CA ILE A 155 7.21 -23.54 -3.95
C ILE A 155 6.46 -23.29 -2.63
N ARG A 156 6.68 -22.11 -2.06
CA ARG A 156 5.94 -21.63 -0.90
C ARG A 156 4.91 -20.58 -1.33
N ILE A 157 3.71 -20.67 -0.82
CA ILE A 157 2.64 -19.70 -1.03
C ILE A 157 2.29 -19.07 0.30
N GLY A 158 2.15 -17.73 0.32
CA GLY A 158 1.76 -16.97 1.49
C GLY A 158 0.71 -15.93 1.14
N PHE A 159 -0.38 -15.87 1.90
CA PHE A 159 -1.36 -14.80 1.81
C PHE A 159 -1.37 -14.00 3.11
N THR A 160 -1.30 -12.68 2.99
CA THR A 160 -1.09 -11.76 4.11
C THR A 160 -2.30 -10.85 4.31
N PRO A 161 -2.63 -10.47 5.56
CA PRO A 161 -3.57 -9.39 5.86
C PRO A 161 -2.86 -8.04 5.98
N ASP A 162 -3.65 -6.93 6.03
CA ASP A 162 -3.24 -5.59 6.48
C ASP A 162 -2.06 -4.96 5.73
N GLU A 163 -1.85 -5.29 4.45
CA GLU A 163 -0.83 -4.67 3.61
C GLU A 163 -1.15 -3.19 3.39
N GLU A 164 -2.38 -2.87 3.01
CA GLU A 164 -2.89 -1.54 2.64
C GLU A 164 -2.78 -0.48 3.75
N ILE A 165 -2.58 -0.93 4.98
CA ILE A 165 -2.35 -0.06 6.15
C ILE A 165 -0.90 -0.18 6.67
N GLY A 166 0.01 -0.76 5.86
CA GLY A 166 1.44 -0.88 6.16
C GLY A 166 1.78 -1.87 7.28
N ARG A 167 0.89 -2.81 7.62
CA ARG A 167 1.08 -3.78 8.71
C ARG A 167 1.26 -5.22 8.23
N GLY A 168 1.22 -5.45 6.93
CA GLY A 168 1.24 -6.79 6.33
C GLY A 168 2.42 -7.69 6.74
N VAL A 169 3.51 -7.12 7.23
CA VAL A 169 4.72 -7.87 7.65
C VAL A 169 4.94 -7.91 9.16
N ASP A 170 4.10 -7.25 9.96
CA ASP A 170 4.33 -7.07 11.42
C ASP A 170 4.60 -8.39 12.16
N PHE A 171 3.91 -9.46 11.77
CA PHE A 171 4.02 -10.78 12.41
C PHE A 171 4.36 -11.90 11.41
N PHE A 172 4.80 -11.55 10.19
CA PHE A 172 5.15 -12.54 9.18
C PHE A 172 6.41 -13.32 9.58
N ASP A 173 6.27 -14.61 9.81
CA ASP A 173 7.40 -15.47 10.16
C ASP A 173 8.15 -15.93 8.91
N VAL A 174 9.18 -15.16 8.53
CA VAL A 174 10.04 -15.43 7.37
C VAL A 174 10.70 -16.82 7.47
N LYS A 175 11.06 -17.26 8.68
CA LYS A 175 11.68 -18.59 8.87
C LYS A 175 10.69 -19.72 8.68
N ALA A 176 9.46 -19.58 9.18
CA ALA A 176 8.40 -20.54 8.97
C ALA A 176 7.94 -20.55 7.49
N PHE A 177 7.94 -19.40 6.84
CA PHE A 177 7.70 -19.32 5.40
C PHE A 177 8.75 -20.12 4.61
N GLY A 178 10.03 -19.99 4.94
CA GLY A 178 11.09 -20.91 4.51
C GLY A 178 11.38 -20.92 3.02
N ALA A 179 11.22 -19.79 2.34
CA ALA A 179 11.68 -19.58 0.97
C ALA A 179 13.09 -18.99 0.96
N ASP A 180 13.91 -19.34 -0.04
CA ASP A 180 15.21 -18.72 -0.27
C ASP A 180 15.06 -17.29 -0.80
N PHE A 181 14.04 -17.05 -1.61
CA PHE A 181 13.56 -15.74 -2.04
C PHE A 181 12.08 -15.82 -2.43
N ALA A 182 11.40 -14.68 -2.47
CA ALA A 182 9.99 -14.61 -2.78
C ALA A 182 9.67 -13.45 -3.72
N TYR A 183 8.58 -13.61 -4.46
CA TYR A 183 7.95 -12.56 -5.24
C TYR A 183 6.61 -12.21 -4.62
N THR A 184 6.36 -10.93 -4.40
CA THR A 184 5.04 -10.42 -4.10
C THR A 184 4.32 -10.18 -5.43
N MET A 185 3.16 -10.79 -5.61
CA MET A 185 2.36 -10.72 -6.84
C MET A 185 1.39 -9.54 -6.78
N ASP A 186 1.94 -8.36 -6.52
CA ASP A 186 1.24 -7.11 -6.28
C ASP A 186 1.84 -6.04 -7.21
N GLY A 187 1.73 -6.31 -8.50
CA GLY A 187 2.41 -5.55 -9.54
C GLY A 187 1.48 -4.71 -10.41
N GLY A 188 2.10 -3.92 -11.29
CA GLY A 188 1.44 -3.08 -12.27
C GLY A 188 1.22 -3.76 -13.62
N PHE A 189 2.08 -3.48 -14.58
CA PHE A 189 1.95 -4.02 -15.93
C PHE A 189 2.59 -5.39 -16.09
N GLU A 190 2.04 -6.18 -17.01
CA GLU A 190 2.62 -7.48 -17.39
C GLU A 190 4.09 -7.34 -17.78
N GLY A 191 4.96 -8.16 -17.17
CA GLY A 191 6.40 -8.16 -17.41
C GLY A 191 7.19 -7.16 -16.55
N GLU A 192 6.57 -6.45 -15.64
CA GLU A 192 7.28 -5.64 -14.64
C GLU A 192 7.89 -6.54 -13.55
N LEU A 193 9.10 -6.20 -13.15
CA LEU A 193 9.76 -6.75 -11.97
C LEU A 193 10.33 -5.60 -11.14
N GLU A 194 9.83 -5.47 -9.93
CA GLU A 194 10.30 -4.50 -8.96
C GLU A 194 11.29 -5.18 -8.00
N TYR A 195 12.49 -4.66 -7.89
CA TYR A 195 13.52 -5.20 -6.99
C TYR A 195 14.30 -4.12 -6.22
N GLU A 196 13.88 -2.88 -6.36
CA GLU A 196 14.42 -1.75 -5.60
C GLU A 196 13.38 -1.24 -4.63
N ASN A 197 13.82 -0.80 -3.47
CA ASN A 197 12.97 -0.16 -2.47
C ASN A 197 13.43 1.28 -2.21
N PHE A 198 12.65 2.02 -1.48
CA PHE A 198 12.97 3.35 -1.00
C PHE A 198 12.78 3.43 0.52
N ASN A 199 13.39 4.48 1.11
CA ASN A 199 13.19 4.77 2.52
C ASN A 199 11.98 5.71 2.67
N ALA A 200 11.09 5.42 3.60
CA ALA A 200 9.92 6.24 3.89
C ALA A 200 9.74 6.51 5.39
N ALA A 201 9.17 7.66 5.70
CA ALA A 201 8.73 7.99 7.05
C ALA A 201 7.42 8.75 7.02
N SER A 202 6.55 8.43 7.97
CA SER A 202 5.41 9.28 8.32
C SER A 202 5.88 10.37 9.28
N ALA A 203 5.55 11.61 8.97
CA ALA A 203 5.80 12.75 9.84
C ALA A 203 4.47 13.40 10.23
N LYS A 204 4.21 13.43 11.53
CA LYS A 204 3.03 14.09 12.09
C LYS A 204 3.47 15.30 12.91
N ILE A 205 2.98 16.47 12.57
CA ILE A 205 3.25 17.69 13.30
C ILE A 205 1.97 18.18 13.95
N GLU A 206 1.98 18.27 15.27
CA GLU A 206 0.91 18.83 16.06
C GLU A 206 1.27 20.28 16.44
N ILE A 207 0.31 21.17 16.31
CA ILE A 207 0.51 22.62 16.52
C ILE A 207 -0.54 23.12 17.50
N GLN A 208 -0.07 23.63 18.63
CA GLN A 208 -0.90 24.25 19.65
C GLN A 208 -0.89 25.76 19.49
N GLY A 209 -2.02 26.32 19.09
CA GLY A 209 -2.22 27.76 19.01
C GLY A 209 -2.62 28.39 20.34
N ARG A 210 -2.76 29.71 20.29
CA ARG A 210 -3.33 30.52 21.36
C ARG A 210 -4.31 31.52 20.78
N ASN A 211 -5.59 31.22 20.93
CA ASN A 211 -6.67 32.06 20.44
C ASN A 211 -6.95 33.20 21.40
N VAL A 212 -7.17 34.39 20.83
CA VAL A 212 -7.66 35.56 21.54
C VAL A 212 -8.61 36.34 20.63
N HIS A 213 -9.48 37.17 21.19
CA HIS A 213 -10.38 38.01 20.41
C HIS A 213 -9.58 38.86 19.41
N PRO A 214 -9.95 38.92 18.12
CA PRO A 214 -9.17 39.59 17.07
C PRO A 214 -8.81 41.07 17.40
N GLY A 215 -9.69 41.79 18.11
CA GLY A 215 -9.43 43.17 18.54
C GLY A 215 -8.28 43.32 19.55
N TYR A 216 -7.81 42.22 20.15
CA TYR A 216 -6.73 42.21 21.14
C TYR A 216 -5.60 41.25 20.75
N ALA A 217 -5.59 40.79 19.51
CA ALA A 217 -4.72 39.72 19.03
C ALA A 217 -3.26 40.09 18.84
N LYS A 218 -2.96 41.40 18.66
CA LYS A 218 -1.60 41.87 18.40
C LYS A 218 -0.64 41.42 19.52
N ASP A 219 0.44 40.78 19.09
CA ASP A 219 1.51 40.21 19.94
C ASP A 219 1.05 39.16 20.98
N LYS A 220 -0.17 38.61 20.80
CA LYS A 220 -0.76 37.63 21.73
C LYS A 220 -1.24 36.38 21.04
N MET A 221 -1.91 36.51 19.89
CA MET A 221 -2.48 35.36 19.17
C MET A 221 -1.38 34.54 18.52
N ILE A 222 -1.49 33.23 18.63
CA ILE A 222 -0.77 32.27 17.81
C ILE A 222 -1.83 31.47 17.06
N ASN A 223 -1.97 31.69 15.76
CA ASN A 223 -2.94 30.98 14.94
C ASN A 223 -2.29 29.69 14.41
N ALA A 224 -2.76 28.54 14.88
CA ALA A 224 -2.18 27.24 14.53
C ALA A 224 -2.25 26.95 13.03
N ILE A 225 -3.31 27.38 12.32
CA ILE A 225 -3.40 27.24 10.86
C ILE A 225 -2.27 28.02 10.17
N GLN A 226 -2.00 29.27 10.60
CA GLN A 226 -0.94 30.09 9.99
C GLN A 226 0.44 29.49 10.24
N VAL A 227 0.67 28.92 11.42
CA VAL A 227 1.92 28.21 11.76
C VAL A 227 2.08 26.97 10.86
N ALA A 228 1.01 26.20 10.63
CA ALA A 228 1.03 25.06 9.72
C ALA A 228 1.36 25.47 8.28
N CYS A 229 0.76 26.55 7.78
CA CYS A 229 1.06 27.09 6.45
C CYS A 229 2.52 27.56 6.36
N GLU A 230 3.04 28.20 7.42
CA GLU A 230 4.43 28.65 7.46
C GLU A 230 5.40 27.46 7.43
N LEU A 231 5.13 26.41 8.21
CA LEU A 231 5.92 25.19 8.17
C LEU A 231 5.95 24.58 6.76
N ASN A 232 4.77 24.44 6.14
CA ASN A 232 4.69 23.91 4.77
C ASN A 232 5.43 24.79 3.73
N ALA A 233 5.53 26.09 3.97
CA ALA A 233 6.28 27.01 3.09
C ALA A 233 7.81 26.93 3.29
N LEU A 234 8.29 26.44 4.42
CA LEU A 234 9.73 26.23 4.67
C LEU A 234 10.25 24.99 3.93
N LEU A 235 9.40 23.99 3.67
CA LEU A 235 9.79 22.82 2.90
C LEU A 235 9.91 23.15 1.41
N PRO A 236 10.93 22.61 0.70
CA PRO A 236 11.18 22.93 -0.70
C PRO A 236 9.98 22.57 -1.60
N ALA A 237 9.41 23.57 -2.26
CA ALA A 237 8.23 23.37 -3.10
C ALA A 237 8.48 22.47 -4.32
N TRP A 238 9.73 22.41 -4.80
CA TRP A 238 10.15 21.54 -5.91
C TRP A 238 10.42 20.09 -5.49
N GLU A 239 10.43 19.81 -4.19
CA GLU A 239 10.58 18.45 -3.64
C GLU A 239 9.23 17.90 -3.18
N ARG A 240 8.20 18.09 -3.99
CA ARG A 240 6.87 17.49 -3.81
C ARG A 240 6.63 16.47 -4.91
N PRO A 241 5.78 15.45 -4.68
CA PRO A 241 5.52 14.40 -5.67
C PRO A 241 5.19 14.91 -7.08
N GLU A 242 4.44 16.02 -7.16
CA GLU A 242 4.06 16.64 -8.42
C GLU A 242 5.23 17.31 -9.20
N HIS A 243 6.43 17.37 -8.62
CA HIS A 243 7.62 17.97 -9.21
C HIS A 243 8.84 17.04 -9.22
N THR A 244 8.69 15.81 -8.76
CA THR A 244 9.76 14.83 -8.63
C THR A 244 9.56 13.66 -9.56
N GLU A 245 10.65 13.06 -10.03
CA GLU A 245 10.64 11.88 -10.88
C GLU A 245 11.81 10.96 -10.56
N GLY A 246 11.78 9.76 -11.08
CA GLY A 246 12.89 8.85 -10.99
C GLY A 246 13.24 8.53 -9.52
N TYR A 247 14.49 8.76 -9.15
CA TYR A 247 15.06 8.55 -7.81
C TYR A 247 15.02 9.79 -6.92
N ASP A 248 14.23 10.79 -7.29
CA ASP A 248 14.07 11.98 -6.46
C ASP A 248 13.30 11.65 -5.17
N GLY A 249 13.77 12.17 -4.07
CA GLY A 249 13.03 12.12 -2.81
C GLY A 249 12.09 13.31 -2.66
N PHE A 250 11.10 13.20 -1.78
CA PHE A 250 10.08 14.24 -1.62
C PHE A 250 9.52 14.37 -0.20
N TYR A 251 8.82 15.49 0.02
CA TYR A 251 7.91 15.74 1.13
C TYR A 251 6.48 15.81 0.60
N HIS A 252 5.66 14.83 0.90
CA HIS A 252 4.26 14.79 0.49
C HIS A 252 3.34 15.15 1.66
N CYS A 253 2.74 16.35 1.61
CA CYS A 253 1.71 16.74 2.57
C CYS A 253 0.41 15.99 2.24
N ILE A 254 0.03 15.02 3.07
CA ILE A 254 -1.15 14.17 2.84
C ILE A 254 -2.40 14.68 3.57
N ALA A 255 -2.22 15.41 4.67
CA ALA A 255 -3.35 15.97 5.42
C ALA A 255 -2.97 17.26 6.15
N LEU A 256 -3.89 18.20 6.19
CA LEU A 256 -3.83 19.40 7.03
C LEU A 256 -5.21 19.67 7.58
N ASN A 257 -5.35 19.59 8.89
CA ASN A 257 -6.58 19.86 9.62
C ASN A 257 -6.30 20.89 10.72
N GLY A 258 -7.22 21.83 10.94
CA GLY A 258 -6.97 22.77 12.02
C GLY A 258 -8.00 23.86 12.22
N THR A 259 -7.85 24.50 13.39
CA THR A 259 -8.53 25.72 13.83
C THR A 259 -7.47 26.74 14.26
N VAL A 260 -7.90 27.88 14.80
CA VAL A 260 -6.96 28.83 15.41
C VAL A 260 -6.27 28.26 16.63
N ASP A 261 -6.96 27.39 17.37
CA ASP A 261 -6.48 26.83 18.63
C ASP A 261 -5.51 25.67 18.44
N GLN A 262 -5.72 24.85 17.42
CA GLN A 262 -4.89 23.69 17.15
C GLN A 262 -4.92 23.30 15.68
N ALA A 263 -3.80 22.77 15.19
CA ALA A 263 -3.72 22.20 13.84
C ALA A 263 -2.85 20.94 13.86
N GLN A 264 -3.08 20.08 12.88
CA GLN A 264 -2.25 18.92 12.60
C GLN A 264 -1.95 18.90 11.12
N ILE A 265 -0.68 18.65 10.79
CA ILE A 265 -0.24 18.41 9.42
C ILE A 265 0.52 17.11 9.35
N SER A 266 0.25 16.32 8.33
CA SER A 266 0.86 14.99 8.13
C SER A 266 1.55 14.94 6.78
N TYR A 267 2.75 14.33 6.77
CA TYR A 267 3.56 14.14 5.58
C TYR A 267 4.01 12.69 5.46
N ILE A 268 4.22 12.28 4.20
CA ILE A 268 5.12 11.19 3.86
C ILE A 268 6.43 11.80 3.38
N VAL A 269 7.54 11.33 3.93
CA VAL A 269 8.91 11.71 3.52
C VAL A 269 9.55 10.49 2.89
N ARG A 270 10.03 10.61 1.63
CA ARG A 270 10.67 9.51 0.90
C ARG A 270 12.01 9.93 0.32
N ASP A 271 12.93 8.99 0.24
CA ASP A 271 14.14 9.08 -0.60
C ASP A 271 14.70 7.68 -0.86
N HIS A 272 15.26 7.44 -2.04
CA HIS A 272 15.93 6.19 -2.38
C HIS A 272 17.30 6.08 -1.71
N ASP A 273 17.99 7.21 -1.51
CA ASP A 273 19.28 7.26 -0.82
C ASP A 273 19.09 7.46 0.67
N SER A 274 19.62 6.54 1.48
CA SER A 274 19.48 6.58 2.94
C SER A 274 20.08 7.84 3.57
N ALA A 275 21.19 8.36 3.04
CA ALA A 275 21.81 9.57 3.61
C ALA A 275 20.97 10.81 3.28
N ARG A 276 20.41 10.90 2.07
CA ARG A 276 19.47 11.97 1.70
C ARG A 276 18.17 11.86 2.47
N PHE A 277 17.67 10.66 2.70
CA PHE A 277 16.49 10.42 3.54
C PHE A 277 16.68 10.96 4.96
N GLU A 278 17.80 10.62 5.60
CA GLU A 278 18.14 11.17 6.93
C GLU A 278 18.27 12.70 6.89
N ALA A 279 18.91 13.25 5.85
CA ALA A 279 19.02 14.70 5.67
C ALA A 279 17.64 15.38 5.55
N ARG A 280 16.67 14.75 4.85
CA ARG A 280 15.29 15.27 4.75
C ARG A 280 14.59 15.30 6.10
N LYS A 281 14.70 14.24 6.89
CA LYS A 281 14.12 14.19 8.24
C LYS A 281 14.73 15.26 9.14
N ASN A 282 16.05 15.40 9.09
CA ASN A 282 16.77 16.42 9.86
C ASN A 282 16.35 17.83 9.44
N TYR A 283 16.22 18.11 8.14
CA TYR A 283 15.76 19.40 7.64
C TYR A 283 14.33 19.73 8.10
N MET A 284 13.43 18.76 8.10
CA MET A 284 12.08 18.94 8.66
C MET A 284 12.12 19.27 10.15
N GLN A 285 12.98 18.61 10.93
CA GLN A 285 13.17 18.92 12.33
C GLN A 285 13.73 20.34 12.52
N GLU A 286 14.70 20.78 11.70
CA GLU A 286 15.24 22.13 11.74
C GLU A 286 14.17 23.19 11.44
N CYS A 287 13.25 22.91 10.50
CA CYS A 287 12.11 23.79 10.22
C CYS A 287 11.18 23.90 11.43
N VAL A 288 10.89 22.78 12.09
CA VAL A 288 10.08 22.78 13.32
C VAL A 288 10.79 23.56 14.44
N ASP A 289 12.08 23.33 14.65
CA ASP A 289 12.88 24.02 15.66
C ASP A 289 12.94 25.54 15.40
N LEU A 290 13.00 25.93 14.13
CA LEU A 290 12.95 27.35 13.76
C LEU A 290 11.63 27.99 14.19
N LEU A 291 10.50 27.30 13.96
CA LEU A 291 9.19 27.81 14.35
C LEU A 291 8.97 27.73 15.87
N VAL A 292 9.51 26.73 16.55
CA VAL A 292 9.51 26.68 18.02
C VAL A 292 10.27 27.89 18.60
N ARG A 293 11.44 28.23 18.06
CA ARG A 293 12.16 29.45 18.48
C ARG A 293 11.35 30.73 18.23
N LYS A 294 10.53 30.75 17.16
CA LYS A 294 9.72 31.94 16.81
C LYS A 294 8.46 32.04 17.68
N TYR A 295 7.77 30.96 17.94
CA TYR A 295 6.45 30.96 18.58
C TYR A 295 6.45 30.52 20.04
N GLY A 296 7.52 29.88 20.49
CA GLY A 296 7.70 29.41 21.86
C GLY A 296 7.64 27.88 21.99
N GLU A 297 8.20 27.40 23.09
CA GLU A 297 8.19 25.98 23.45
C GLU A 297 6.77 25.43 23.57
N GLY A 298 6.56 24.20 23.10
CA GLY A 298 5.28 23.51 23.16
C GLY A 298 4.25 23.92 22.09
N VAL A 299 4.59 24.88 21.21
CA VAL A 299 3.72 25.28 20.10
C VAL A 299 3.72 24.25 18.98
N LEU A 300 4.87 23.64 18.66
CA LEU A 300 4.97 22.58 17.66
C LEU A 300 5.60 21.33 18.27
N THR A 301 5.07 20.18 17.88
CA THR A 301 5.64 18.86 18.20
C THR A 301 5.69 18.03 16.94
N LEU A 302 6.86 17.48 16.60
CA LEU A 302 7.08 16.59 15.47
C LEU A 302 7.19 15.13 15.98
N SER A 303 6.45 14.24 15.39
CA SER A 303 6.60 12.79 15.51
C SER A 303 7.00 12.22 14.14
N LEU A 304 8.10 11.48 14.11
CA LEU A 304 8.62 10.80 12.92
C LEU A 304 8.60 9.30 13.16
N ILE A 305 7.90 8.56 12.31
CA ILE A 305 7.84 7.10 12.34
C ILE A 305 8.44 6.61 11.02
N HIS A 306 9.50 5.80 11.10
CA HIS A 306 10.07 5.14 9.93
C HIS A 306 9.09 4.09 9.45
N ILE A 307 8.74 4.12 8.16
CA ILE A 307 7.92 3.12 7.48
C ILE A 307 8.81 2.43 6.44
N SER A 308 8.80 1.10 6.43
CA SER A 308 9.37 0.36 5.32
C SER A 308 8.29 0.25 4.25
N GLU A 309 8.48 0.89 3.11
CA GLU A 309 7.60 0.71 1.97
C GLU A 309 8.25 -0.18 0.91
N PRO A 310 7.45 -1.01 0.22
CA PRO A 310 7.96 -1.85 -0.85
C PRO A 310 8.28 -1.05 -2.12
N THR A 311 9.01 -1.62 -2.91
CA THR A 311 9.55 -1.55 -4.27
C THR A 311 9.03 -0.47 -5.25
N ARG A 312 9.90 -0.14 -6.21
CA ARG A 312 9.63 0.68 -7.37
C ARG A 312 9.59 -0.19 -8.63
N PRO A 313 8.63 0.02 -9.56
CA PRO A 313 8.57 -0.71 -10.81
C PRO A 313 9.84 -0.56 -11.66
N ILE A 314 10.34 -1.67 -12.19
CA ILE A 314 11.32 -1.68 -13.26
C ILE A 314 10.74 -2.52 -14.37
N SER A 315 10.50 -1.89 -15.52
CA SER A 315 10.10 -2.59 -16.72
C SER A 315 11.28 -3.41 -17.25
N ILE A 316 11.09 -4.71 -17.44
CA ILE A 316 12.01 -5.56 -18.16
C ILE A 316 11.56 -5.55 -19.62
N SER A 317 12.30 -4.83 -20.47
CA SER A 317 12.11 -4.82 -21.93
C SER A 317 12.79 -6.02 -22.59
#